data_51f94c35a77fb4811d156de00bbfc08f
#
_entry.id   51f94c35a77fb4811d156de00bbfc08f
#
_cell.length_a   1.000
_cell.length_b   1.000
_cell.length_c   1.000
_cell.angle_alpha   90.00
_cell.angle_beta   90.00
_cell.angle_gamma   90.00
#
_symmetry.space_group_name_H-M   'P 1'
#
loop_
_entity.id
_entity.type
_entity.pdbx_description
1 polymer ?
#
loop_
_entity_poly.entity_id
_entity_poly.type
_entity_poly.pdbx_seq_one_letter_code
_entity_poly.pdbx_strand_id
1 'polypeptide(L)'
;MSDEMTINPELDLAWKIIANTDTHLFLTGKAGTGKTTFLRKLRTDVPKRMIVVAPTGIAAINAEGVTIHSFFQLPFGPQLPGTQYSGNKRYAFRRQKLRLIRSVDLIVIDEISMVRADLLDAIDSVLRQYRDRSRPFGGVQMLMIGDMQQLAPVAREDEWSILRQYYDTPYFFSSKVLQQTDFVTVELQHVYRQSDPVFLNLLNKVRSNSADASTLQALNQRYIPNFNPTKEDGYIRLVTHNNQADSINQRELDALTTAPYHYQAKIDGDFPELSFPTDEILTLKCGAQVMFIKNDSSPSKRYYNGMIGEIVDLTEKTVNVRPSNGESVIEVQPEEWTNVKYEIDEKTREIKEVVVGKFVQQPLKPAWAITVHKSQGLTFERAIIDVQHSFAHGQTYVALSRCKTLEGMVLAKPIPQYAIINDRTVESFCNDPRHKSPDEKRLEQMQRQFLLRTVADLFSFMHLRYGFNDLERLLR
;
A
#
# COMPACT_ATOMS: atom_id res chain seq x y z
N MET A 1 -1.11 5.73 -31.01
CA MET A 1 -1.35 7.08 -30.48
C MET A 1 -0.38 7.24 -29.33
N SER A 2 0.64 8.07 -29.52
CA SER A 2 1.65 8.39 -28.51
C SER A 2 0.96 9.14 -27.37
N ASP A 3 0.93 8.53 -26.18
CA ASP A 3 0.57 9.22 -24.95
C ASP A 3 1.56 10.39 -24.77
N GLU A 4 1.13 11.59 -25.09
CA GLU A 4 1.70 12.81 -24.54
C GLU A 4 1.42 12.77 -23.04
N MET A 5 2.35 12.18 -22.31
CA MET A 5 2.37 12.20 -20.86
C MET A 5 2.52 13.68 -20.48
N THR A 6 1.43 14.29 -20.05
CA THR A 6 1.43 15.65 -19.47
C THR A 6 2.57 15.65 -18.44
N ILE A 7 3.59 16.49 -18.67
CA ILE A 7 4.75 16.59 -17.79
C ILE A 7 4.22 17.04 -16.42
N ASN A 8 4.19 16.11 -15.47
CA ASN A 8 3.80 16.44 -14.10
C ASN A 8 5.07 16.87 -13.36
N PRO A 9 5.22 18.15 -13.05
CA PRO A 9 6.45 18.71 -12.48
C PRO A 9 6.78 18.10 -11.12
N GLU A 10 5.77 17.72 -10.33
CA GLU A 10 6.00 17.09 -9.03
C GLU A 10 6.57 15.66 -9.18
N LEU A 11 6.10 14.90 -10.19
CA LEU A 11 6.66 13.58 -10.48
C LEU A 11 8.09 13.66 -11.01
N ASP A 12 8.40 14.66 -11.84
CA ASP A 12 9.75 14.92 -12.34
C ASP A 12 10.69 15.32 -11.19
N LEU A 13 10.24 16.18 -10.30
CA LEU A 13 10.99 16.54 -9.09
C LEU A 13 11.28 15.33 -8.20
N ALA A 14 10.24 14.52 -7.92
CA ALA A 14 10.40 13.30 -7.12
C ALA A 14 11.40 12.33 -7.77
N TRP A 15 11.33 12.18 -9.10
CA TRP A 15 12.27 11.35 -9.84
C TRP A 15 13.72 11.88 -9.71
N LYS A 16 13.94 13.20 -9.90
CA LYS A 16 15.27 13.83 -9.75
C LYS A 16 15.86 13.64 -8.36
N ILE A 17 15.04 13.75 -7.30
CA ILE A 17 15.47 13.52 -5.93
C ILE A 17 15.92 12.07 -5.76
N ILE A 18 15.12 11.11 -6.21
CA ILE A 18 15.45 9.69 -6.05
C ILE A 18 16.65 9.28 -6.91
N ALA A 19 16.71 9.71 -8.16
CA ALA A 19 17.77 9.30 -9.07
C ALA A 19 19.13 9.96 -8.75
N ASN A 20 19.13 11.24 -8.36
CA ASN A 20 20.33 12.08 -8.32
C ASN A 20 20.74 12.53 -6.92
N THR A 21 20.08 12.01 -5.86
CA THR A 21 20.44 12.31 -4.47
C THR A 21 20.35 11.06 -3.57
N ASP A 22 20.80 11.17 -2.32
CA ASP A 22 20.57 10.19 -1.26
C ASP A 22 19.57 10.70 -0.20
N THR A 23 18.88 11.80 -0.47
CA THR A 23 17.89 12.39 0.43
C THR A 23 16.67 11.52 0.52
N HIS A 24 16.15 11.30 1.73
CA HIS A 24 14.88 10.60 1.93
C HIS A 24 13.72 11.42 1.40
N LEU A 25 12.76 10.75 0.78
CA LEU A 25 11.61 11.40 0.17
C LEU A 25 10.30 10.83 0.73
N PHE A 26 9.40 11.71 1.17
CA PHE A 26 7.99 11.39 1.37
C PHE A 26 7.20 11.88 0.15
N LEU A 27 6.74 10.92 -0.67
CA LEU A 27 5.88 11.20 -1.82
C LEU A 27 4.43 11.04 -1.40
N THR A 28 3.72 12.14 -1.30
CA THR A 28 2.30 12.16 -0.90
C THR A 28 1.41 12.69 -2.00
N GLY A 29 0.12 12.63 -1.78
CA GLY A 29 -0.90 13.13 -2.70
C GLY A 29 -2.21 12.40 -2.55
N LYS A 30 -3.27 13.00 -3.06
CA LYS A 30 -4.65 12.49 -2.99
C LYS A 30 -4.78 11.09 -3.60
N ALA A 31 -5.89 10.43 -3.33
CA ALA A 31 -6.23 9.20 -4.04
C ALA A 31 -6.28 9.46 -5.56
N GLY A 32 -5.66 8.59 -6.35
CA GLY A 32 -5.68 8.71 -7.82
C GLY A 32 -4.70 9.72 -8.42
N THR A 33 -3.67 10.18 -7.69
CA THR A 33 -2.64 11.10 -8.21
C THR A 33 -1.46 10.41 -8.92
N GLY A 34 -1.53 9.09 -9.16
CA GLY A 34 -0.51 8.39 -9.96
C GLY A 34 0.69 7.85 -9.16
N LYS A 35 0.65 7.80 -7.82
CA LYS A 35 1.73 7.26 -6.97
C LYS A 35 2.20 5.87 -7.38
N THR A 36 1.27 4.94 -7.62
CA THR A 36 1.58 3.57 -8.03
C THR A 36 2.20 3.52 -9.44
N THR A 37 1.73 4.37 -10.36
CA THR A 37 2.29 4.48 -11.70
C THR A 37 3.73 5.02 -11.65
N PHE A 38 3.98 5.99 -10.78
CA PHE A 38 5.32 6.50 -10.52
C PHE A 38 6.26 5.41 -10.00
N LEU A 39 5.79 4.60 -9.04
CA LEU A 39 6.58 3.49 -8.51
C LEU A 39 6.97 2.48 -9.59
N ARG A 40 6.03 2.12 -10.48
CA ARG A 40 6.34 1.23 -11.61
C ARG A 40 7.40 1.82 -12.55
N LYS A 41 7.30 3.11 -12.85
CA LYS A 41 8.29 3.81 -13.68
C LYS A 41 9.66 3.85 -12.99
N LEU A 42 9.73 4.10 -11.68
CA LEU A 42 10.99 4.08 -10.95
C LEU A 42 11.71 2.73 -11.06
N ARG A 43 10.99 1.61 -11.05
CA ARG A 43 11.59 0.27 -11.16
C ARG A 43 12.35 0.04 -12.46
N THR A 44 11.87 0.65 -13.56
CA THR A 44 12.47 0.48 -14.89
C THR A 44 13.58 1.49 -15.18
N ASP A 45 13.44 2.71 -14.65
CA ASP A 45 14.21 3.84 -15.14
C ASP A 45 15.34 4.27 -14.20
N VAL A 46 15.30 3.89 -12.91
CA VAL A 46 16.30 4.32 -11.93
C VAL A 46 17.35 3.24 -11.70
N PRO A 47 18.64 3.53 -11.93
CA PRO A 47 19.72 2.55 -11.78
C PRO A 47 20.15 2.38 -10.31
N LYS A 48 19.20 2.23 -9.39
CA LYS A 48 19.41 1.92 -7.98
C LYS A 48 18.88 0.54 -7.66
N ARG A 49 19.63 -0.21 -6.87
CA ARG A 49 19.19 -1.50 -6.34
C ARG A 49 18.05 -1.25 -5.36
N MET A 50 16.85 -1.46 -5.82
CA MET A 50 15.63 -1.06 -5.15
C MET A 50 14.90 -2.27 -4.56
N ILE A 51 14.30 -2.08 -3.40
CA ILE A 51 13.39 -3.02 -2.75
C ILE A 51 12.12 -2.28 -2.42
N VAL A 52 10.98 -2.89 -2.75
CA VAL A 52 9.67 -2.36 -2.42
C VAL A 52 9.03 -3.18 -1.31
N VAL A 53 8.59 -2.49 -0.27
CA VAL A 53 7.91 -3.11 0.87
C VAL A 53 6.61 -2.38 1.18
N ALA A 54 5.66 -3.08 1.81
CA ALA A 54 4.38 -2.49 2.23
C ALA A 54 3.93 -3.08 3.58
N PRO A 55 3.05 -2.40 4.33
CA PRO A 55 2.60 -2.85 5.65
C PRO A 55 1.70 -4.09 5.61
N THR A 56 0.94 -4.30 4.53
CA THR A 56 -0.02 -5.41 4.40
C THR A 56 0.28 -6.27 3.18
N GLY A 57 -0.20 -7.52 3.18
CA GLY A 57 -0.07 -8.44 2.04
C GLY A 57 -0.70 -7.88 0.76
N ILE A 58 -1.91 -7.30 0.86
CA ILE A 58 -2.61 -6.72 -0.29
C ILE A 58 -1.84 -5.53 -0.86
N ALA A 59 -1.36 -4.63 0.01
CA ALA A 59 -0.56 -3.49 -0.43
C ALA A 59 0.76 -3.95 -1.07
N ALA A 60 1.41 -4.98 -0.52
CA ALA A 60 2.63 -5.56 -1.08
C ALA A 60 2.40 -6.15 -2.48
N ILE A 61 1.31 -6.89 -2.68
CA ILE A 61 0.92 -7.43 -4.00
C ILE A 61 0.66 -6.29 -5.00
N ASN A 62 -0.10 -5.27 -4.59
CA ASN A 62 -0.41 -4.13 -5.45
C ASN A 62 0.84 -3.31 -5.85
N ALA A 63 1.80 -3.21 -4.93
CA ALA A 63 3.09 -2.55 -5.15
C ALA A 63 4.11 -3.47 -5.84
N GLU A 64 3.75 -4.72 -6.15
CA GLU A 64 4.64 -5.76 -6.67
C GLU A 64 5.89 -5.94 -5.78
N GLY A 65 5.71 -5.90 -4.47
CA GLY A 65 6.75 -5.99 -3.47
C GLY A 65 6.48 -7.08 -2.43
N VAL A 66 7.08 -6.94 -1.28
CA VAL A 66 6.93 -7.87 -0.14
C VAL A 66 6.47 -7.12 1.11
N THR A 67 5.96 -7.83 2.12
CA THR A 67 5.59 -7.16 3.36
C THR A 67 6.83 -6.77 4.18
N ILE A 68 6.73 -5.65 4.92
CA ILE A 68 7.78 -5.17 5.83
C ILE A 68 8.22 -6.30 6.77
N HIS A 69 7.26 -6.97 7.42
CA HIS A 69 7.54 -8.05 8.37
C HIS A 69 8.30 -9.22 7.72
N SER A 70 7.92 -9.62 6.50
CA SER A 70 8.63 -10.68 5.77
C SER A 70 10.03 -10.25 5.35
N PHE A 71 10.18 -9.03 4.82
CA PHE A 71 11.49 -8.57 4.34
C PHE A 71 12.49 -8.41 5.48
N PHE A 72 12.11 -7.72 6.55
CA PHE A 72 12.99 -7.44 7.69
C PHE A 72 12.97 -8.54 8.75
N GLN A 73 12.17 -9.61 8.56
CA GLN A 73 11.97 -10.69 9.53
C GLN A 73 11.60 -10.18 10.92
N LEU A 74 10.72 -9.17 10.96
CA LEU A 74 10.23 -8.58 12.19
C LEU A 74 9.05 -9.39 12.75
N PRO A 75 8.97 -9.59 14.07
CA PRO A 75 7.80 -10.20 14.69
C PRO A 75 6.58 -9.28 14.56
N PHE A 76 5.39 -9.87 14.63
CA PHE A 76 4.17 -9.08 14.79
C PHE A 76 4.07 -8.52 16.22
N GLY A 77 3.31 -7.44 16.36
CA GLY A 77 3.10 -6.75 17.63
C GLY A 77 4.02 -5.54 17.83
N PRO A 78 4.08 -4.99 19.06
CA PRO A 78 4.85 -3.79 19.37
C PRO A 78 6.36 -4.02 19.21
N GLN A 79 7.03 -3.06 18.57
CA GLN A 79 8.49 -3.05 18.42
C GLN A 79 9.10 -2.07 19.43
N LEU A 80 9.69 -2.58 20.51
CA LEU A 80 10.24 -1.71 21.54
C LEU A 80 11.62 -1.15 21.16
N PRO A 81 11.91 0.13 21.47
CA PRO A 81 13.22 0.71 21.25
C PRO A 81 14.32 -0.08 21.97
N GLY A 82 15.44 -0.30 21.30
CA GLY A 82 16.56 -1.07 21.85
C GLY A 82 16.43 -2.58 21.73
N THR A 83 15.33 -3.09 21.16
CA THR A 83 15.20 -4.53 20.89
C THR A 83 16.28 -4.97 19.89
N GLN A 84 17.10 -5.95 20.30
CA GLN A 84 18.09 -6.54 19.40
C GLN A 84 17.46 -7.71 18.63
N TYR A 85 17.29 -7.54 17.32
CA TYR A 85 16.73 -8.56 16.43
C TYR A 85 17.72 -9.71 16.10
N SER A 86 19.01 -9.55 16.46
CA SER A 86 20.08 -10.52 16.15
C SER A 86 20.35 -11.60 17.19
N GLY A 87 19.85 -11.43 18.42
CA GLY A 87 20.12 -12.37 19.53
C GLY A 87 19.33 -13.66 19.49
N ASN A 88 18.27 -13.72 18.73
CA ASN A 88 17.41 -14.88 18.62
C ASN A 88 17.75 -15.63 17.33
N LYS A 89 18.21 -16.90 17.43
CA LYS A 89 18.51 -17.75 16.26
C LYS A 89 17.35 -17.80 15.23
N ARG A 90 16.15 -17.52 15.68
CA ARG A 90 14.92 -17.46 14.85
C ARG A 90 14.90 -16.29 13.88
N TYR A 91 15.61 -15.18 14.17
CA TYR A 91 15.64 -13.94 13.38
C TYR A 91 17.01 -13.65 12.76
N ALA A 92 17.95 -14.59 12.83
CA ALA A 92 19.26 -14.43 12.21
C ALA A 92 19.14 -14.54 10.68
N PHE A 93 19.53 -13.49 9.98
CA PHE A 93 19.52 -13.49 8.52
C PHE A 93 20.52 -14.51 7.95
N ARG A 94 20.10 -15.26 6.95
CA ARG A 94 21.00 -16.09 6.15
C ARG A 94 22.00 -15.22 5.38
N ARG A 95 23.15 -15.77 5.03
CA ARG A 95 24.23 -15.02 4.34
C ARG A 95 23.76 -14.27 3.07
N GLN A 96 22.89 -14.89 2.28
CA GLN A 96 22.30 -14.25 1.08
C GLN A 96 21.49 -13.00 1.43
N LYS A 97 20.65 -13.08 2.48
CA LYS A 97 19.85 -11.95 2.94
C LYS A 97 20.72 -10.81 3.48
N LEU A 98 21.80 -11.13 4.17
CA LEU A 98 22.77 -10.13 4.65
C LEU A 98 23.45 -9.41 3.48
N ARG A 99 23.85 -10.14 2.43
CA ARG A 99 24.40 -9.53 1.22
C ARG A 99 23.40 -8.57 0.58
N LEU A 100 22.14 -9.00 0.46
CA LEU A 100 21.05 -8.18 -0.06
C LEU A 100 20.88 -6.88 0.73
N ILE A 101 20.73 -6.95 2.06
CA ILE A 101 20.58 -5.77 2.92
C ILE A 101 21.79 -4.83 2.77
N ARG A 102 23.01 -5.36 2.62
CA ARG A 102 24.21 -4.57 2.44
C ARG A 102 24.32 -3.90 1.07
N SER A 103 23.68 -4.46 0.05
CA SER A 103 23.78 -3.95 -1.33
C SER A 103 22.68 -2.97 -1.71
N VAL A 104 21.53 -2.96 -1.00
CA VAL A 104 20.39 -2.11 -1.37
C VAL A 104 20.75 -0.62 -1.31
N ASP A 105 20.31 0.14 -2.33
CA ASP A 105 20.54 1.58 -2.42
C ASP A 105 19.27 2.37 -2.08
N LEU A 106 18.10 1.81 -2.38
CA LEU A 106 16.79 2.45 -2.19
C LEU A 106 15.78 1.45 -1.60
N ILE A 107 15.14 1.82 -0.51
CA ILE A 107 13.96 1.11 0.00
C ILE A 107 12.73 1.99 -0.21
N VAL A 108 11.74 1.43 -0.89
CA VAL A 108 10.43 2.04 -1.06
C VAL A 108 9.47 1.42 -0.05
N ILE A 109 8.81 2.26 0.74
CA ILE A 109 7.70 1.85 1.61
C ILE A 109 6.42 2.40 1.02
N ASP A 110 5.62 1.55 0.39
CA ASP A 110 4.30 1.95 -0.10
C ASP A 110 3.28 1.89 1.04
N GLU A 111 2.24 2.71 0.96
CA GLU A 111 1.21 2.89 2.00
C GLU A 111 1.80 3.22 3.38
N ILE A 112 2.77 4.16 3.41
CA ILE A 112 3.47 4.56 4.64
C ILE A 112 2.52 5.09 5.72
N SER A 113 1.36 5.64 5.36
CA SER A 113 0.34 6.12 6.29
C SER A 113 -0.13 5.03 7.27
N MET A 114 -0.06 3.76 6.87
CA MET A 114 -0.42 2.61 7.69
C MET A 114 0.75 2.03 8.51
N VAL A 115 1.95 2.58 8.37
CA VAL A 115 3.14 2.12 9.09
C VAL A 115 3.25 2.82 10.43
N ARG A 116 3.35 2.04 11.52
CA ARG A 116 3.54 2.60 12.87
C ARG A 116 4.97 3.11 13.06
N ALA A 117 5.10 4.08 13.97
CA ALA A 117 6.39 4.68 14.34
C ALA A 117 7.41 3.64 14.82
N ASP A 118 6.98 2.72 15.68
CA ASP A 118 7.82 1.64 16.22
C ASP A 118 8.31 0.69 15.12
N LEU A 119 7.47 0.41 14.12
CA LEU A 119 7.84 -0.44 12.99
C LEU A 119 8.90 0.23 12.10
N LEU A 120 8.81 1.54 11.90
CA LEU A 120 9.81 2.28 11.14
C LEU A 120 11.16 2.34 11.87
N ASP A 121 11.15 2.52 13.21
CA ASP A 121 12.37 2.42 14.01
C ASP A 121 12.97 1.02 14.03
N ALA A 122 12.13 -0.02 13.98
CA ALA A 122 12.62 -1.40 13.84
C ALA A 122 13.33 -1.62 12.49
N ILE A 123 12.81 -1.05 11.40
CA ILE A 123 13.47 -1.04 10.09
C ILE A 123 14.84 -0.36 10.19
N ASP A 124 14.89 0.84 10.79
CA ASP A 124 16.16 1.55 11.01
C ASP A 124 17.16 0.72 11.81
N SER A 125 16.70 0.11 12.91
CA SER A 125 17.55 -0.73 13.76
C SER A 125 18.16 -1.90 13.01
N VAL A 126 17.36 -2.59 12.17
CA VAL A 126 17.86 -3.68 11.32
C VAL A 126 18.88 -3.17 10.30
N LEU A 127 18.59 -2.06 9.63
CA LEU A 127 19.50 -1.50 8.61
C LEU A 127 20.80 -1.02 9.23
N ARG A 128 20.77 -0.29 10.36
CA ARG A 128 21.99 0.13 11.09
C ARG A 128 22.80 -1.06 11.57
N GLN A 129 22.16 -2.10 12.05
CA GLN A 129 22.87 -3.29 12.56
C GLN A 129 23.71 -3.98 11.48
N TYR A 130 23.20 -4.06 10.26
CA TYR A 130 23.84 -4.84 9.19
C TYR A 130 24.58 -4.00 8.15
N ARG A 131 24.49 -2.66 8.24
CA ARG A 131 25.17 -1.69 7.36
C ARG A 131 26.01 -0.71 8.18
N ASP A 132 25.60 0.54 8.24
CA ASP A 132 26.30 1.60 8.97
C ASP A 132 25.52 1.99 10.23
N ARG A 133 26.10 1.71 11.39
CA ARG A 133 25.48 1.99 12.69
C ARG A 133 25.32 3.48 12.99
N SER A 134 26.17 4.31 12.39
CA SER A 134 26.19 5.75 12.63
C SER A 134 25.16 6.53 11.79
N ARG A 135 24.70 5.95 10.69
CA ARG A 135 23.82 6.61 9.73
C ARG A 135 22.36 6.14 9.87
N PRO A 136 21.38 7.05 9.83
CA PRO A 136 19.98 6.68 9.75
C PRO A 136 19.74 5.70 8.60
N PHE A 137 18.86 4.70 8.84
CA PHE A 137 18.58 3.62 7.92
C PHE A 137 19.81 2.90 7.35
N GLY A 138 20.91 2.89 8.13
CA GLY A 138 22.18 2.32 7.67
C GLY A 138 22.75 2.98 6.42
N GLY A 139 22.35 4.22 6.11
CA GLY A 139 22.71 4.96 4.91
C GLY A 139 21.95 4.59 3.64
N VAL A 140 20.87 3.84 3.74
CA VAL A 140 19.97 3.54 2.61
C VAL A 140 19.01 4.71 2.39
N GLN A 141 18.80 5.11 1.14
CA GLN A 141 17.78 6.09 0.80
C GLN A 141 16.39 5.50 1.00
N MET A 142 15.47 6.26 1.61
CA MET A 142 14.09 5.85 1.83
C MET A 142 13.16 6.66 0.93
N LEU A 143 12.30 5.98 0.20
CA LEU A 143 11.13 6.55 -0.47
C LEU A 143 9.88 6.08 0.25
N MET A 144 9.21 6.99 0.93
CA MET A 144 7.98 6.74 1.66
C MET A 144 6.80 7.25 0.81
N ILE A 145 5.92 6.35 0.40
CA ILE A 145 4.76 6.69 -0.46
C ILE A 145 3.47 6.51 0.34
N GLY A 146 2.60 7.52 0.34
CA GLY A 146 1.30 7.43 1.01
C GLY A 146 0.52 8.74 1.05
N ASP A 147 -0.66 8.69 1.64
CA ASP A 147 -1.50 9.85 1.89
C ASP A 147 -1.91 9.87 3.36
N MET A 148 -1.43 10.85 4.12
CA MET A 148 -1.69 10.97 5.55
C MET A 148 -3.16 11.20 5.90
N GLN A 149 -3.95 11.63 4.94
CA GLN A 149 -5.39 11.82 5.10
C GLN A 149 -6.19 10.53 4.78
N GLN A 150 -5.50 9.45 4.42
CA GLN A 150 -6.09 8.12 4.28
C GLN A 150 -6.00 7.34 5.61
N LEU A 151 -5.95 6.02 5.54
CA LEU A 151 -6.02 5.18 6.73
C LEU A 151 -4.80 5.36 7.64
N ALA A 152 -5.09 5.55 8.92
CA ALA A 152 -4.10 5.56 9.98
C ALA A 152 -3.53 4.16 10.26
N PRO A 153 -2.35 4.07 10.91
CA PRO A 153 -1.84 2.79 11.38
C PRO A 153 -2.79 2.18 12.41
N VAL A 154 -2.96 0.86 12.35
CA VAL A 154 -3.74 0.15 13.37
C VAL A 154 -2.87 -0.01 14.62
N ALA A 155 -3.26 0.66 15.70
CA ALA A 155 -2.69 0.50 17.03
C ALA A 155 -3.79 0.04 17.97
N ARG A 156 -3.74 -1.21 18.42
CA ARG A 156 -4.67 -1.73 19.43
C ARG A 156 -4.40 -1.06 20.78
N GLU A 157 -5.42 -0.89 21.62
CA GLU A 157 -5.26 -0.18 22.89
C GLU A 157 -4.24 -0.85 23.81
N ASP A 158 -4.19 -2.17 23.84
CA ASP A 158 -3.20 -2.95 24.58
C ASP A 158 -1.77 -2.70 24.10
N GLU A 159 -1.56 -2.67 22.77
CA GLU A 159 -0.26 -2.36 22.16
C GLU A 159 0.10 -0.89 22.35
N TRP A 160 -0.85 0.02 22.16
CA TRP A 160 -0.61 1.46 22.28
C TRP A 160 -0.30 1.88 23.71
N SER A 161 -0.91 1.26 24.71
CA SER A 161 -0.61 1.51 26.12
C SER A 161 0.88 1.31 26.46
N ILE A 162 1.55 0.42 25.75
CA ILE A 162 2.99 0.17 25.85
C ILE A 162 3.78 1.19 25.04
N LEU A 163 3.39 1.42 23.78
CA LEU A 163 4.13 2.25 22.83
C LEU A 163 4.09 3.74 23.14
N ARG A 164 3.00 4.26 23.73
CA ARG A 164 2.85 5.69 24.10
C ARG A 164 3.89 6.19 25.11
N GLN A 165 4.63 5.28 25.76
CA GLN A 165 5.75 5.65 26.62
C GLN A 165 6.99 6.07 25.81
N TYR A 166 7.04 5.74 24.53
CA TYR A 166 8.18 5.94 23.64
C TYR A 166 7.88 6.84 22.45
N TYR A 167 6.60 6.96 22.05
CA TYR A 167 6.13 7.66 20.85
C TYR A 167 4.93 8.54 21.16
N ASP A 168 4.95 9.76 20.64
CA ASP A 168 3.86 10.73 20.84
C ASP A 168 2.60 10.32 20.09
N THR A 169 2.76 9.68 18.92
CA THR A 169 1.66 9.20 18.09
C THR A 169 2.02 7.87 17.42
N PRO A 170 1.03 7.08 16.97
CA PRO A 170 1.31 5.85 16.25
C PRO A 170 1.84 6.08 14.83
N TYR A 171 1.73 7.27 14.27
CA TYR A 171 2.11 7.57 12.89
C TYR A 171 3.62 7.47 12.67
N PHE A 172 4.04 7.08 11.46
CA PHE A 172 5.42 6.88 11.08
C PHE A 172 6.32 8.09 11.36
N PHE A 173 5.80 9.30 11.22
CA PHE A 173 6.55 10.54 11.45
C PHE A 173 6.91 10.80 12.91
N SER A 174 6.29 10.06 13.86
CA SER A 174 6.70 10.07 15.28
C SER A 174 7.84 9.11 15.59
N SER A 175 8.36 8.38 14.57
CA SER A 175 9.53 7.52 14.75
C SER A 175 10.75 8.32 15.17
N LYS A 176 11.57 7.74 16.04
CA LYS A 176 12.81 8.39 16.53
C LYS A 176 13.80 8.64 15.41
N VAL A 177 13.86 7.75 14.44
CA VAL A 177 14.74 7.91 13.28
C VAL A 177 14.39 9.14 12.46
N LEU A 178 13.11 9.40 12.18
CA LEU A 178 12.70 10.57 11.39
C LEU A 178 12.81 11.89 12.18
N GLN A 179 12.74 11.85 13.50
CA GLN A 179 13.02 13.04 14.33
C GLN A 179 14.49 13.49 14.24
N GLN A 180 15.40 12.60 13.85
CA GLN A 180 16.84 12.83 13.73
C GLN A 180 17.35 12.85 12.29
N THR A 181 16.45 12.77 11.32
CA THR A 181 16.79 12.59 9.91
C THR A 181 16.02 13.57 9.04
N ASP A 182 16.75 14.31 8.22
CA ASP A 182 16.12 15.18 7.24
C ASP A 182 15.50 14.37 6.11
N PHE A 183 14.31 14.76 5.72
CA PHE A 183 13.64 14.29 4.51
C PHE A 183 12.87 15.43 3.85
N VAL A 184 12.52 15.25 2.60
CA VAL A 184 11.70 16.22 1.86
C VAL A 184 10.37 15.60 1.47
N THR A 185 9.35 16.44 1.32
CA THR A 185 8.03 16.00 0.88
C THR A 185 7.74 16.56 -0.51
N VAL A 186 7.25 15.71 -1.39
CA VAL A 186 6.67 16.12 -2.67
C VAL A 186 5.21 15.69 -2.67
N GLU A 187 4.29 16.66 -2.80
CA GLU A 187 2.86 16.40 -2.85
C GLU A 187 2.34 16.49 -4.29
N LEU A 188 1.81 15.37 -4.81
CA LEU A 188 1.19 15.31 -6.12
C LEU A 188 -0.17 15.98 -6.11
N GLN A 189 -0.36 16.98 -6.94
CA GLN A 189 -1.59 17.78 -6.98
C GLN A 189 -2.62 17.24 -7.97
N HIS A 190 -2.17 16.74 -9.13
CA HIS A 190 -3.07 16.31 -10.19
C HIS A 190 -3.74 14.97 -9.89
N VAL A 191 -5.08 14.92 -9.95
CA VAL A 191 -5.88 13.71 -9.74
C VAL A 191 -6.35 13.16 -11.08
N TYR A 192 -6.03 11.89 -11.35
CA TYR A 192 -6.38 11.20 -12.60
C TYR A 192 -7.63 10.31 -12.46
N ARG A 193 -8.03 9.96 -11.25
CA ARG A 193 -9.09 8.99 -10.97
C ARG A 193 -10.49 9.54 -11.16
N GLN A 194 -10.75 10.72 -10.63
CA GLN A 194 -12.04 11.40 -10.69
C GLN A 194 -11.94 12.57 -11.67
N SER A 195 -12.93 12.71 -12.55
CA SER A 195 -13.02 13.79 -13.54
C SER A 195 -14.10 14.82 -13.20
N ASP A 196 -15.02 14.50 -12.27
CA ASP A 196 -16.09 15.42 -11.84
C ASP A 196 -15.54 16.48 -10.86
N PRO A 197 -15.51 17.77 -11.24
CA PRO A 197 -14.99 18.86 -10.39
C PRO A 197 -15.81 19.05 -9.10
N VAL A 198 -17.13 18.80 -9.13
CA VAL A 198 -18.01 18.95 -7.97
C VAL A 198 -17.67 17.88 -6.94
N PHE A 199 -17.58 16.64 -7.38
CA PHE A 199 -17.21 15.53 -6.51
C PHE A 199 -15.80 15.70 -5.95
N LEU A 200 -14.83 16.08 -6.78
CA LEU A 200 -13.48 16.37 -6.34
C LEU A 200 -13.42 17.45 -5.25
N ASN A 201 -14.22 18.51 -5.39
CA ASN A 201 -14.29 19.56 -4.38
C ASN A 201 -14.87 19.04 -3.06
N LEU A 202 -15.94 18.25 -3.10
CA LEU A 202 -16.53 17.62 -1.91
C LEU A 202 -15.51 16.70 -1.21
N LEU A 203 -14.83 15.84 -1.97
CA LEU A 203 -13.78 14.97 -1.44
C LEU A 203 -12.62 15.75 -0.81
N ASN A 204 -12.20 16.86 -1.45
CA ASN A 204 -11.14 17.71 -0.93
C ASN A 204 -11.54 18.35 0.40
N LYS A 205 -12.78 18.84 0.54
CA LYS A 205 -13.29 19.40 1.79
C LYS A 205 -13.33 18.35 2.92
N VAL A 206 -13.75 17.12 2.62
CA VAL A 206 -13.70 16.01 3.59
C VAL A 206 -12.25 15.70 3.98
N ARG A 207 -11.36 15.60 3.00
CA ARG A 207 -9.92 15.31 3.21
C ARG A 207 -9.23 16.37 4.08
N SER A 208 -9.50 17.66 3.83
CA SER A 208 -8.86 18.77 4.55
C SER A 208 -9.58 19.19 5.82
N ASN A 209 -10.55 18.41 6.29
CA ASN A 209 -11.40 18.73 7.44
C ASN A 209 -12.08 20.12 7.35
N SER A 210 -12.34 20.58 6.15
CA SER A 210 -13.07 21.82 5.88
C SER A 210 -14.51 21.58 5.42
N ALA A 211 -15.02 20.35 5.65
CA ALA A 211 -16.40 19.99 5.34
C ALA A 211 -17.37 20.72 6.27
N ASP A 212 -18.09 21.68 5.72
CA ASP A 212 -19.15 22.46 6.38
C ASP A 212 -20.52 21.79 6.23
N ALA A 213 -21.54 22.42 6.80
CA ALA A 213 -22.92 21.92 6.69
C ALA A 213 -23.38 21.81 5.24
N SER A 214 -22.95 22.70 4.34
CA SER A 214 -23.27 22.67 2.93
C SER A 214 -22.65 21.47 2.22
N THR A 215 -21.40 21.13 2.57
CA THR A 215 -20.69 19.95 2.05
C THR A 215 -21.39 18.66 2.48
N LEU A 216 -21.76 18.56 3.76
CA LEU A 216 -22.52 17.39 4.26
C LEU A 216 -23.89 17.28 3.63
N GLN A 217 -24.58 18.41 3.45
CA GLN A 217 -25.88 18.42 2.76
C GLN A 217 -25.76 17.90 1.33
N ALA A 218 -24.75 18.36 0.58
CA ALA A 218 -24.50 17.89 -0.79
C ALA A 218 -24.18 16.39 -0.85
N LEU A 219 -23.33 15.88 0.03
CA LEU A 219 -23.04 14.45 0.14
C LEU A 219 -24.27 13.65 0.54
N ASN A 220 -25.04 14.14 1.53
CA ASN A 220 -26.23 13.47 2.06
C ASN A 220 -27.40 13.46 1.09
N GLN A 221 -27.40 14.23 -0.02
CA GLN A 221 -28.32 14.06 -1.13
C GLN A 221 -28.19 12.68 -1.79
N ARG A 222 -27.06 11.99 -1.59
CA ARG A 222 -26.85 10.61 -2.06
C ARG A 222 -27.43 9.54 -1.13
N TYR A 223 -28.04 9.92 -0.01
CA TYR A 223 -28.77 9.00 0.86
C TYR A 223 -30.12 8.64 0.22
N ILE A 224 -30.29 7.35 -0.04
CA ILE A 224 -31.55 6.80 -0.56
C ILE A 224 -32.08 5.80 0.47
N PRO A 225 -33.19 6.13 1.16
CA PRO A 225 -33.79 5.23 2.14
C PRO A 225 -34.16 3.88 1.52
N ASN A 226 -33.85 2.79 2.22
CA ASN A 226 -34.19 1.42 1.79
C ASN A 226 -33.70 1.08 0.38
N PHE A 227 -32.54 1.66 -0.03
CA PHE A 227 -31.94 1.35 -1.32
C PHE A 227 -31.59 -0.13 -1.40
N ASN A 228 -32.25 -0.83 -2.30
CA ASN A 228 -32.05 -2.24 -2.55
C ASN A 228 -31.78 -2.45 -4.05
N PRO A 229 -30.52 -2.33 -4.49
CA PRO A 229 -30.16 -2.49 -5.88
C PRO A 229 -30.42 -3.91 -6.36
N THR A 230 -30.69 -4.06 -7.64
CA THR A 230 -30.67 -5.36 -8.29
C THR A 230 -29.24 -5.87 -8.41
N LYS A 231 -29.06 -7.17 -8.62
CA LYS A 231 -27.72 -7.75 -8.85
C LYS A 231 -27.05 -7.18 -10.10
N GLU A 232 -27.83 -6.85 -11.12
CA GLU A 232 -27.36 -6.27 -12.37
C GLU A 232 -26.81 -4.86 -12.21
N ASP A 233 -27.19 -4.15 -11.15
CA ASP A 233 -26.69 -2.80 -10.87
C ASP A 233 -25.21 -2.78 -10.40
N GLY A 234 -24.68 -3.90 -9.94
CA GLY A 234 -23.26 -4.04 -9.57
C GLY A 234 -22.79 -3.16 -8.41
N TYR A 235 -23.68 -2.86 -7.45
CA TYR A 235 -23.28 -2.14 -6.26
C TYR A 235 -22.52 -3.03 -5.29
N ILE A 236 -21.40 -2.52 -4.77
CA ILE A 236 -20.68 -3.11 -3.63
C ILE A 236 -20.91 -2.26 -2.38
N ARG A 237 -21.10 -2.90 -1.23
CA ARG A 237 -21.24 -2.18 0.04
C ARG A 237 -19.88 -1.99 0.71
N LEU A 238 -19.51 -0.75 1.02
CA LEU A 238 -18.31 -0.41 1.80
C LEU A 238 -18.69 -0.22 3.25
N VAL A 239 -18.10 -1.03 4.13
CA VAL A 239 -18.38 -1.05 5.57
C VAL A 239 -17.11 -0.81 6.39
N THR A 240 -17.24 -0.43 7.65
CA THR A 240 -16.09 -0.11 8.51
C THR A 240 -15.49 -1.34 9.19
N HIS A 241 -16.26 -2.42 9.41
CA HIS A 241 -15.84 -3.59 10.18
C HIS A 241 -15.88 -4.89 9.37
N ASN A 242 -14.89 -5.78 9.58
CA ASN A 242 -14.82 -7.07 8.89
C ASN A 242 -16.05 -7.93 9.16
N ASN A 243 -16.47 -8.06 10.43
CA ASN A 243 -17.63 -8.88 10.79
C ASN A 243 -18.90 -8.48 10.05
N GLN A 244 -19.08 -7.18 9.77
CA GLN A 244 -20.21 -6.68 9.01
C GLN A 244 -20.12 -7.12 7.54
N ALA A 245 -18.95 -6.99 6.93
CA ALA A 245 -18.73 -7.44 5.56
C ALA A 245 -18.94 -8.95 5.41
N ASP A 246 -18.33 -9.73 6.31
CA ASP A 246 -18.40 -11.18 6.28
C ASP A 246 -19.86 -11.67 6.50
N SER A 247 -20.60 -11.08 7.44
CA SER A 247 -22.03 -11.40 7.66
C SER A 247 -22.89 -11.09 6.45
N ILE A 248 -22.65 -9.97 5.77
CA ILE A 248 -23.41 -9.61 4.56
C ILE A 248 -23.08 -10.61 3.45
N ASN A 249 -21.80 -10.87 3.18
CA ASN A 249 -21.37 -11.78 2.12
C ASN A 249 -21.91 -13.20 2.34
N GLN A 250 -21.83 -13.71 3.57
CA GLN A 250 -22.31 -15.04 3.89
C GLN A 250 -23.83 -15.15 3.73
N ARG A 251 -24.58 -14.18 4.28
CA ARG A 251 -26.04 -14.15 4.15
C ARG A 251 -26.51 -14.13 2.68
N GLU A 252 -25.89 -13.29 1.85
CA GLU A 252 -26.24 -13.19 0.43
C GLU A 252 -25.87 -14.47 -0.34
N LEU A 253 -24.73 -15.09 -0.01
CA LEU A 253 -24.31 -16.36 -0.61
C LEU A 253 -25.25 -17.50 -0.20
N ASP A 254 -25.68 -17.55 1.08
CA ASP A 254 -26.59 -18.57 1.59
C ASP A 254 -28.01 -18.43 1.02
N ALA A 255 -28.44 -17.20 0.74
CA ALA A 255 -29.73 -16.93 0.11
C ALA A 255 -29.86 -17.45 -1.35
N LEU A 256 -28.73 -17.75 -2.00
CA LEU A 256 -28.74 -18.37 -3.32
C LEU A 256 -29.07 -19.85 -3.23
N THR A 257 -30.09 -20.27 -3.98
CA THR A 257 -30.58 -21.67 -3.99
C THR A 257 -29.79 -22.60 -4.90
N THR A 258 -28.85 -22.05 -5.71
CA THR A 258 -28.01 -22.82 -6.62
C THR A 258 -26.95 -23.63 -5.86
N ALA A 259 -26.54 -24.76 -6.43
CA ALA A 259 -25.52 -25.60 -5.84
C ALA A 259 -24.15 -24.87 -5.71
N PRO A 260 -23.43 -25.06 -4.59
CA PRO A 260 -22.11 -24.51 -4.43
C PRO A 260 -21.07 -25.29 -5.25
N TYR A 261 -20.09 -24.58 -5.82
CA TYR A 261 -18.89 -25.12 -6.39
C TYR A 261 -17.69 -24.69 -5.54
N HIS A 262 -16.75 -25.63 -5.33
CA HIS A 262 -15.55 -25.41 -4.51
C HIS A 262 -14.31 -25.49 -5.40
N TYR A 263 -13.59 -24.39 -5.48
CA TYR A 263 -12.34 -24.31 -6.24
C TYR A 263 -11.17 -24.33 -5.25
N GLN A 264 -10.39 -25.42 -5.29
CA GLN A 264 -9.20 -25.57 -4.47
C GLN A 264 -8.03 -24.84 -5.12
N ALA A 265 -7.38 -23.95 -4.37
CA ALA A 265 -6.15 -23.31 -4.82
C ALA A 265 -5.02 -24.33 -4.99
N LYS A 266 -4.17 -24.13 -5.99
CA LYS A 266 -2.91 -24.83 -6.11
C LYS A 266 -1.80 -23.98 -5.52
N ILE A 267 -1.18 -24.49 -4.47
CA ILE A 267 -0.09 -23.80 -3.76
C ILE A 267 1.19 -24.58 -4.04
N ASP A 268 2.21 -23.90 -4.54
CA ASP A 268 3.52 -24.46 -4.81
C ASP A 268 4.59 -23.61 -4.10
N GLY A 269 5.55 -24.28 -3.45
CA GLY A 269 6.61 -23.63 -2.72
C GLY A 269 6.16 -22.90 -1.44
N ASP A 270 6.83 -21.80 -1.12
CA ASP A 270 6.61 -21.02 0.11
C ASP A 270 5.64 -19.85 -0.15
N PHE A 271 4.35 -20.05 0.11
CA PHE A 271 3.33 -18.99 0.03
C PHE A 271 2.56 -18.93 1.36
N PRO A 272 2.80 -17.91 2.22
CA PRO A 272 2.18 -17.82 3.54
C PRO A 272 0.66 -17.62 3.47
N GLU A 273 -0.12 -18.31 4.31
CA GLU A 273 -1.58 -18.19 4.39
C GLU A 273 -2.06 -16.74 4.61
N LEU A 274 -1.35 -15.97 5.44
CA LEU A 274 -1.67 -14.55 5.69
C LEU A 274 -1.53 -13.66 4.45
N SER A 275 -0.90 -14.18 3.39
CA SER A 275 -0.70 -13.49 2.11
C SER A 275 -1.62 -14.01 1.01
N PHE A 276 -2.55 -14.94 1.32
CA PHE A 276 -3.48 -15.45 0.32
C PHE A 276 -4.36 -14.32 -0.22
N PRO A 277 -4.42 -14.14 -1.54
CA PRO A 277 -5.22 -13.09 -2.16
C PRO A 277 -6.73 -13.36 -2.05
N THR A 278 -7.11 -14.63 -2.02
CA THR A 278 -8.47 -15.12 -1.80
C THR A 278 -8.43 -16.43 -1.00
N ASP A 279 -9.59 -17.00 -0.73
CA ASP A 279 -9.72 -18.22 0.06
C ASP A 279 -9.04 -19.41 -0.64
N GLU A 280 -8.37 -20.26 0.12
CA GLU A 280 -7.75 -21.47 -0.39
C GLU A 280 -8.81 -22.40 -1.01
N ILE A 281 -9.96 -22.55 -0.34
CA ILE A 281 -11.15 -23.20 -0.89
C ILE A 281 -12.17 -22.11 -1.20
N LEU A 282 -12.19 -21.66 -2.45
CA LEU A 282 -13.10 -20.64 -2.90
C LEU A 282 -14.47 -21.26 -3.21
N THR A 283 -15.49 -20.89 -2.44
CA THR A 283 -16.86 -21.34 -2.65
C THR A 283 -17.65 -20.32 -3.45
N LEU A 284 -18.17 -20.72 -4.60
CA LEU A 284 -18.95 -19.90 -5.49
C LEU A 284 -20.30 -20.56 -5.83
N LYS A 285 -21.31 -19.74 -6.11
CA LYS A 285 -22.64 -20.17 -6.58
C LYS A 285 -23.04 -19.38 -7.83
N CYS A 286 -23.79 -20.00 -8.73
CA CYS A 286 -24.38 -19.28 -9.85
C CYS A 286 -25.34 -18.21 -9.31
N GLY A 287 -25.29 -16.99 -9.87
CA GLY A 287 -26.00 -15.81 -9.39
C GLY A 287 -25.28 -15.07 -8.24
N ALA A 288 -24.07 -15.49 -7.83
CA ALA A 288 -23.29 -14.78 -6.85
C ALA A 288 -22.65 -13.52 -7.44
N GLN A 289 -22.71 -12.43 -6.68
CA GLN A 289 -21.92 -11.23 -6.98
C GLN A 289 -20.48 -11.46 -6.57
N VAL A 290 -19.58 -11.20 -7.50
CA VAL A 290 -18.13 -11.35 -7.28
C VAL A 290 -17.38 -10.09 -7.67
N MET A 291 -16.19 -9.95 -7.09
CA MET A 291 -15.23 -8.93 -7.46
C MET A 291 -13.98 -9.61 -8.01
N PHE A 292 -13.46 -9.10 -9.12
CA PHE A 292 -12.15 -9.46 -9.60
C PHE A 292 -11.08 -8.87 -8.68
N ILE A 293 -10.13 -9.70 -8.25
CA ILE A 293 -9.06 -9.31 -7.31
C ILE A 293 -7.70 -9.20 -7.96
N LYS A 294 -7.65 -9.25 -9.28
CA LYS A 294 -6.45 -9.09 -10.10
C LYS A 294 -6.83 -8.45 -11.44
N ASN A 295 -5.87 -7.80 -12.09
CA ASN A 295 -6.05 -7.35 -13.46
C ASN A 295 -5.86 -8.53 -14.41
N ASP A 296 -6.62 -8.58 -15.48
CA ASP A 296 -6.48 -9.58 -16.53
C ASP A 296 -5.07 -9.55 -17.12
N SER A 297 -4.35 -10.64 -16.99
CA SER A 297 -3.00 -10.81 -17.53
C SER A 297 -2.99 -11.04 -19.05
N SER A 298 -4.15 -11.36 -19.63
CA SER A 298 -4.29 -11.59 -21.07
C SER A 298 -4.13 -10.31 -21.91
N PRO A 299 -3.77 -10.39 -23.18
CA PRO A 299 -3.69 -9.22 -24.06
C PRO A 299 -5.01 -8.45 -24.21
N SER A 300 -6.14 -9.13 -24.04
CA SER A 300 -7.49 -8.52 -24.18
C SER A 300 -7.90 -7.66 -23.00
N LYS A 301 -7.27 -7.80 -21.83
CA LYS A 301 -7.53 -7.01 -20.60
C LYS A 301 -9.01 -6.79 -20.31
N ARG A 302 -9.80 -7.88 -20.29
CA ARG A 302 -11.25 -7.86 -20.16
C ARG A 302 -11.76 -7.47 -18.78
N TYR A 303 -10.90 -7.60 -17.74
CA TYR A 303 -11.26 -7.24 -16.37
C TYR A 303 -10.08 -6.58 -15.63
N TYR A 304 -10.42 -5.87 -14.56
CA TYR A 304 -9.46 -5.20 -13.70
C TYR A 304 -9.79 -5.43 -12.22
N ASN A 305 -8.79 -5.25 -11.38
CA ASN A 305 -8.94 -5.39 -9.92
C ASN A 305 -9.97 -4.39 -9.37
N GLY A 306 -10.99 -4.91 -8.70
CA GLY A 306 -12.12 -4.14 -8.18
C GLY A 306 -13.36 -4.15 -9.09
N MET A 307 -13.29 -4.72 -10.29
CA MET A 307 -14.45 -4.86 -11.17
C MET A 307 -15.46 -5.84 -10.56
N ILE A 308 -16.73 -5.45 -10.58
CA ILE A 308 -17.84 -6.25 -10.06
C ILE A 308 -18.53 -6.98 -11.22
N GLY A 309 -19.00 -8.19 -10.95
CA GLY A 309 -19.78 -8.97 -11.89
C GLY A 309 -20.67 -9.99 -11.18
N GLU A 310 -21.52 -10.64 -11.95
CA GLU A 310 -22.38 -11.75 -11.52
C GLU A 310 -21.93 -13.06 -12.16
N ILE A 311 -21.87 -14.12 -11.40
CA ILE A 311 -21.61 -15.46 -11.92
C ILE A 311 -22.85 -15.96 -12.65
N VAL A 312 -22.71 -16.19 -13.95
CA VAL A 312 -23.81 -16.67 -14.80
C VAL A 312 -23.78 -18.17 -15.01
N ASP A 313 -22.58 -18.77 -14.96
CA ASP A 313 -22.39 -20.21 -15.11
C ASP A 313 -21.12 -20.69 -14.43
N LEU A 314 -21.15 -21.91 -13.89
CA LEU A 314 -20.06 -22.56 -13.16
C LEU A 314 -19.91 -24.00 -13.63
N THR A 315 -18.65 -24.38 -13.83
CA THR A 315 -18.24 -25.78 -14.01
C THR A 315 -17.12 -26.11 -13.03
N GLU A 316 -16.65 -27.35 -12.95
CA GLU A 316 -15.52 -27.72 -12.13
C GLU A 316 -14.21 -26.96 -12.49
N LYS A 317 -14.11 -26.42 -13.70
CA LYS A 317 -12.87 -25.78 -14.21
C LYS A 317 -13.03 -24.33 -14.59
N THR A 318 -14.23 -23.91 -14.97
CA THR A 318 -14.47 -22.56 -15.52
C THR A 318 -15.51 -21.81 -14.72
N VAL A 319 -15.33 -20.50 -14.63
CA VAL A 319 -16.27 -19.55 -14.02
C VAL A 319 -16.62 -18.51 -15.08
N ASN A 320 -17.89 -18.40 -15.42
CA ASN A 320 -18.40 -17.42 -16.36
C ASN A 320 -19.00 -16.24 -15.60
N VAL A 321 -18.44 -15.06 -15.77
CA VAL A 321 -18.85 -13.84 -15.07
C VAL A 321 -19.38 -12.83 -16.08
N ARG A 322 -20.58 -12.28 -15.80
CA ARG A 322 -21.12 -11.12 -16.50
C ARG A 322 -20.73 -9.86 -15.73
N PRO A 323 -19.91 -8.98 -16.33
CA PRO A 323 -19.55 -7.72 -15.71
C PRO A 323 -20.75 -6.78 -15.54
N SER A 324 -20.75 -6.00 -14.45
CA SER A 324 -21.83 -5.03 -14.18
C SER A 324 -21.83 -3.81 -15.12
N ASN A 325 -20.76 -3.62 -15.90
CA ASN A 325 -20.67 -2.53 -16.89
C ASN A 325 -21.35 -2.85 -18.23
N GLY A 326 -22.04 -4.00 -18.34
CA GLY A 326 -22.78 -4.40 -19.55
C GLY A 326 -21.95 -5.00 -20.68
N GLU A 327 -20.68 -5.30 -20.43
CA GLU A 327 -19.82 -6.00 -21.38
C GLU A 327 -20.21 -7.48 -21.54
N SER A 328 -19.59 -8.15 -22.51
CA SER A 328 -19.83 -9.58 -22.77
C SER A 328 -19.38 -10.45 -21.59
N VAL A 329 -20.02 -11.61 -21.44
CA VAL A 329 -19.64 -12.61 -20.43
C VAL A 329 -18.18 -12.99 -20.59
N ILE A 330 -17.46 -13.01 -19.46
CA ILE A 330 -16.05 -13.33 -19.38
C ILE A 330 -15.91 -14.74 -18.83
N GLU A 331 -15.29 -15.63 -19.59
CA GLU A 331 -14.78 -16.88 -19.06
C GLU A 331 -13.50 -16.58 -18.27
N VAL A 332 -13.56 -16.79 -16.96
CA VAL A 332 -12.48 -16.50 -16.02
C VAL A 332 -11.61 -17.74 -15.90
N GLN A 333 -10.32 -17.55 -16.07
CA GLN A 333 -9.32 -18.59 -15.87
C GLN A 333 -8.60 -18.38 -14.54
N PRO A 334 -8.09 -19.46 -13.91
CA PRO A 334 -7.24 -19.33 -12.75
C PRO A 334 -6.02 -18.44 -13.03
N GLU A 335 -5.72 -17.56 -12.11
CA GLU A 335 -4.57 -16.66 -12.16
C GLU A 335 -3.51 -17.08 -11.15
N GLU A 336 -2.24 -16.82 -11.47
CA GLU A 336 -1.10 -17.10 -10.62
C GLU A 336 -0.68 -15.84 -9.85
N TRP A 337 -0.57 -15.95 -8.55
CA TRP A 337 0.14 -14.98 -7.70
C TRP A 337 1.46 -15.57 -7.27
N THR A 338 2.49 -14.76 -7.28
CA THR A 338 3.85 -15.17 -6.90
C THR A 338 4.25 -14.57 -5.57
N ASN A 339 4.79 -15.38 -4.69
CA ASN A 339 5.56 -14.90 -3.55
C ASN A 339 7.01 -14.78 -4.00
N VAL A 340 7.56 -13.58 -3.91
CA VAL A 340 8.94 -13.31 -4.36
C VAL A 340 9.84 -13.05 -3.17
N LYS A 341 11.10 -13.43 -3.31
CA LYS A 341 12.20 -12.98 -2.44
C LYS A 341 13.22 -12.24 -3.29
N TYR A 342 13.83 -11.25 -2.69
CA TYR A 342 14.91 -10.54 -3.33
C TYR A 342 16.23 -11.29 -3.09
N GLU A 343 17.00 -11.49 -4.16
CA GLU A 343 18.34 -12.05 -4.11
C GLU A 343 19.31 -11.19 -4.92
N ILE A 344 20.60 -11.34 -4.66
CA ILE A 344 21.63 -10.69 -5.47
C ILE A 344 22.09 -11.67 -6.53
N ASP A 345 22.10 -11.25 -7.78
CA ASP A 345 22.77 -11.96 -8.85
C ASP A 345 24.28 -11.93 -8.60
N GLU A 346 24.91 -13.09 -8.53
CA GLU A 346 26.35 -13.19 -8.20
C GLU A 346 27.25 -12.60 -9.30
N LYS A 347 26.77 -12.56 -10.56
CA LYS A 347 27.53 -12.05 -11.71
C LYS A 347 27.37 -10.54 -11.88
N THR A 348 26.11 -10.05 -11.88
CA THR A 348 25.81 -8.65 -12.15
C THR A 348 25.84 -7.80 -10.87
N ARG A 349 25.72 -8.42 -9.69
CA ARG A 349 25.53 -7.78 -8.37
C ARG A 349 24.25 -6.95 -8.28
N GLU A 350 23.32 -7.19 -9.20
CA GLU A 350 22.00 -6.58 -9.17
C GLU A 350 21.05 -7.34 -8.25
N ILE A 351 20.05 -6.65 -7.73
CA ILE A 351 18.97 -7.29 -6.99
C ILE A 351 17.97 -7.83 -8.01
N LYS A 352 17.69 -9.14 -7.92
CA LYS A 352 16.65 -9.81 -8.70
C LYS A 352 15.56 -10.36 -7.78
N GLU A 353 14.36 -10.42 -8.33
CA GLU A 353 13.24 -11.10 -7.71
C GLU A 353 13.28 -12.59 -8.06
N VAL A 354 13.21 -13.44 -7.04
CA VAL A 354 13.15 -14.90 -7.19
C VAL A 354 11.81 -15.38 -6.67
N VAL A 355 11.03 -16.03 -7.50
CA VAL A 355 9.76 -16.64 -7.12
C VAL A 355 10.07 -17.82 -6.19
N VAL A 356 9.55 -17.78 -4.98
CA VAL A 356 9.73 -18.83 -3.96
C VAL A 356 8.46 -19.62 -3.67
N GLY A 357 7.32 -19.09 -4.07
CA GLY A 357 6.04 -19.74 -3.96
C GLY A 357 5.03 -19.18 -4.96
N LYS A 358 4.04 -19.99 -5.27
CA LYS A 358 2.96 -19.66 -6.18
C LYS A 358 1.62 -20.04 -5.56
N PHE A 359 0.63 -19.21 -5.78
CA PHE A 359 -0.76 -19.44 -5.43
C PHE A 359 -1.59 -19.28 -6.71
N VAL A 360 -2.24 -20.35 -7.14
CA VAL A 360 -3.06 -20.36 -8.37
C VAL A 360 -4.52 -20.60 -7.97
N GLN A 361 -5.38 -19.65 -8.27
CA GLN A 361 -6.82 -19.70 -7.95
C GLN A 361 -7.61 -18.85 -8.93
N GLN A 362 -8.92 -19.00 -8.97
CA GLN A 362 -9.80 -18.07 -9.65
C GLN A 362 -9.59 -16.66 -9.08
N PRO A 363 -9.38 -15.62 -9.92
CA PRO A 363 -9.13 -14.26 -9.45
C PRO A 363 -10.41 -13.55 -8.99
N LEU A 364 -11.21 -14.24 -8.21
CA LEU A 364 -12.53 -13.84 -7.79
C LEU A 364 -12.70 -13.95 -6.26
N LYS A 365 -13.59 -13.13 -5.74
CA LYS A 365 -14.04 -13.18 -4.36
C LYS A 365 -15.53 -12.82 -4.31
N PRO A 366 -16.37 -13.53 -3.53
CA PRO A 366 -17.73 -13.06 -3.25
C PRO A 366 -17.68 -11.66 -2.65
N ALA A 367 -18.44 -10.72 -3.20
CA ALA A 367 -18.28 -9.32 -2.86
C ALA A 367 -19.58 -8.52 -2.96
N TRP A 368 -20.55 -8.79 -2.08
CA TRP A 368 -21.65 -7.86 -1.81
C TRP A 368 -21.20 -6.75 -0.87
N ALA A 369 -20.27 -7.07 0.05
CA ALA A 369 -19.65 -6.10 0.95
C ALA A 369 -18.15 -6.31 1.10
N ILE A 370 -17.43 -5.20 1.31
CA ILE A 370 -15.99 -5.17 1.59
C ILE A 370 -15.71 -4.07 2.63
N THR A 371 -14.68 -4.23 3.46
CA THR A 371 -14.30 -3.17 4.38
C THR A 371 -13.57 -2.03 3.68
N VAL A 372 -13.70 -0.82 4.23
CA VAL A 372 -12.98 0.37 3.75
C VAL A 372 -11.47 0.11 3.67
N HIS A 373 -10.89 -0.61 4.65
CA HIS A 373 -9.48 -0.98 4.63
C HIS A 373 -9.10 -1.87 3.44
N LYS A 374 -9.89 -2.92 3.19
CA LYS A 374 -9.64 -3.84 2.07
C LYS A 374 -9.94 -3.21 0.71
N SER A 375 -10.72 -2.12 0.67
CA SER A 375 -11.01 -1.36 -0.54
C SER A 375 -9.90 -0.37 -0.92
N GLN A 376 -8.86 -0.22 -0.10
CA GLN A 376 -7.76 0.69 -0.38
C GLN A 376 -7.06 0.30 -1.71
N GLY A 377 -6.75 1.29 -2.53
CA GLY A 377 -6.23 1.05 -3.88
C GLY A 377 -7.29 0.75 -4.95
N LEU A 378 -8.47 0.23 -4.58
CA LEU A 378 -9.55 -0.10 -5.52
C LEU A 378 -10.36 1.13 -5.94
N THR A 379 -11.11 0.98 -7.04
CA THR A 379 -12.05 1.99 -7.55
C THR A 379 -13.31 1.29 -8.02
N PHE A 380 -14.47 1.82 -7.63
CA PHE A 380 -15.77 1.26 -7.97
C PHE A 380 -16.59 2.26 -8.79
N GLU A 381 -17.26 1.76 -9.82
CA GLU A 381 -18.22 2.54 -10.58
C GLU A 381 -19.45 2.87 -9.70
N ARG A 382 -19.90 1.90 -8.89
CA ARG A 382 -21.08 2.01 -8.02
C ARG A 382 -20.78 1.43 -6.65
N ALA A 383 -21.08 2.19 -5.58
CA ALA A 383 -20.91 1.70 -4.22
C ALA A 383 -21.96 2.24 -3.26
N ILE A 384 -22.37 1.40 -2.30
CA ILE A 384 -23.16 1.77 -1.14
C ILE A 384 -22.20 2.01 0.02
N ILE A 385 -22.15 3.22 0.54
CA ILE A 385 -21.20 3.62 1.59
C ILE A 385 -21.88 3.64 2.95
N ASP A 386 -21.38 2.84 3.87
CA ASP A 386 -21.83 2.75 5.26
C ASP A 386 -20.68 3.13 6.20
N VAL A 387 -20.56 4.43 6.48
CA VAL A 387 -19.50 5.01 7.33
C VAL A 387 -20.01 5.60 8.63
N GLN A 388 -21.26 5.31 9.02
CA GLN A 388 -21.84 5.82 10.27
C GLN A 388 -21.01 5.45 11.50
N HIS A 389 -20.39 4.28 11.47
CA HIS A 389 -19.55 3.76 12.55
C HIS A 389 -18.04 3.90 12.25
N SER A 390 -17.67 4.98 11.53
CA SER A 390 -16.25 5.31 11.38
C SER A 390 -15.63 5.59 12.74
N PHE A 391 -14.49 4.97 13.01
CA PHE A 391 -13.81 5.05 14.31
C PHE A 391 -12.38 5.56 14.21
N ALA A 392 -11.85 5.74 12.99
CA ALA A 392 -10.50 6.17 12.75
C ALA A 392 -10.42 7.30 11.72
N HIS A 393 -9.36 8.12 11.86
CA HIS A 393 -9.00 9.15 10.90
C HIS A 393 -8.94 8.60 9.47
N GLY A 394 -9.47 9.36 8.52
CA GLY A 394 -9.40 9.07 7.09
C GLY A 394 -10.39 8.03 6.56
N GLN A 395 -11.09 7.25 7.41
CA GLN A 395 -11.98 6.17 6.92
C GLN A 395 -13.09 6.69 6.02
N THR A 396 -13.76 7.78 6.41
CA THR A 396 -14.84 8.38 5.59
C THR A 396 -14.29 8.90 4.25
N TYR A 397 -13.17 9.61 4.26
CA TYR A 397 -12.52 10.05 3.03
C TYR A 397 -12.14 8.88 2.12
N VAL A 398 -11.53 7.83 2.68
CA VAL A 398 -11.16 6.64 1.89
C VAL A 398 -12.40 6.00 1.27
N ALA A 399 -13.48 5.80 2.03
CA ALA A 399 -14.71 5.20 1.52
C ALA A 399 -15.30 6.02 0.36
N LEU A 400 -15.48 7.33 0.55
CA LEU A 400 -16.03 8.22 -0.47
C LEU A 400 -15.14 8.25 -1.73
N SER A 401 -13.81 8.30 -1.56
CA SER A 401 -12.84 8.35 -2.65
C SER A 401 -12.72 7.04 -3.45
N ARG A 402 -13.39 5.97 -3.03
CA ARG A 402 -13.46 4.71 -3.81
C ARG A 402 -14.39 4.83 -5.00
N CYS A 403 -15.40 5.70 -4.94
CA CYS A 403 -16.30 5.93 -6.06
C CYS A 403 -15.63 6.77 -7.14
N LYS A 404 -15.90 6.42 -8.39
CA LYS A 404 -15.41 7.15 -9.56
C LYS A 404 -16.18 8.47 -9.75
N THR A 405 -17.49 8.44 -9.52
CA THR A 405 -18.41 9.58 -9.69
C THR A 405 -19.31 9.74 -8.47
N LEU A 406 -19.89 10.92 -8.31
CA LEU A 406 -20.87 11.21 -7.26
C LEU A 406 -22.16 10.41 -7.48
N GLU A 407 -22.58 10.24 -8.75
CA GLU A 407 -23.81 9.51 -9.12
C GLU A 407 -23.72 8.02 -8.79
N GLY A 408 -22.55 7.42 -8.94
CA GLY A 408 -22.32 6.01 -8.59
C GLY A 408 -22.30 5.75 -7.10
N MET A 409 -22.27 6.79 -6.26
CA MET A 409 -22.29 6.68 -4.82
C MET A 409 -23.71 6.71 -4.25
N VAL A 410 -24.03 5.78 -3.37
CA VAL A 410 -25.24 5.78 -2.53
C VAL A 410 -24.80 5.70 -1.08
N LEU A 411 -25.37 6.51 -0.22
CA LEU A 411 -25.12 6.44 1.21
C LEU A 411 -26.17 5.50 1.85
N ALA A 412 -25.72 4.53 2.63
CA ALA A 412 -26.59 3.64 3.40
C ALA A 412 -27.34 4.40 4.50
N LYS A 413 -26.69 5.43 5.06
CA LYS A 413 -27.23 6.37 6.04
C LYS A 413 -26.60 7.74 5.83
N PRO A 414 -27.25 8.84 6.25
CA PRO A 414 -26.63 10.17 6.19
C PRO A 414 -25.32 10.19 6.96
N ILE A 415 -24.32 10.87 6.40
CA ILE A 415 -23.02 11.07 7.06
C ILE A 415 -23.19 12.15 8.13
N PRO A 416 -23.01 11.82 9.42
CA PRO A 416 -23.03 12.82 10.46
C PRO A 416 -21.64 13.54 10.53
N GLN A 417 -21.64 14.76 11.09
CA GLN A 417 -20.39 15.53 11.22
C GLN A 417 -19.28 14.77 11.97
N TYR A 418 -19.64 14.01 12.99
CA TYR A 418 -18.68 13.24 13.78
C TYR A 418 -18.03 12.05 13.02
N ALA A 419 -18.61 11.63 11.90
CA ALA A 419 -18.01 10.56 11.07
C ALA A 419 -16.82 11.08 10.22
N ILE A 420 -16.66 12.40 10.11
CA ILE A 420 -15.47 13.00 9.52
C ILE A 420 -14.46 13.23 10.64
N ILE A 421 -13.68 12.19 10.90
CA ILE A 421 -12.68 12.20 11.97
C ILE A 421 -11.38 12.76 11.39
N ASN A 422 -10.88 13.82 11.98
CA ASN A 422 -9.59 14.43 11.67
C ASN A 422 -8.61 14.30 12.84
N ASP A 423 -7.34 14.18 12.51
CA ASP A 423 -6.25 14.14 13.48
C ASP A 423 -5.39 15.40 13.36
N ARG A 424 -5.39 16.24 14.41
CA ARG A 424 -4.61 17.48 14.46
C ARG A 424 -3.11 17.23 14.32
N THR A 425 -2.62 16.07 14.71
CA THR A 425 -1.22 15.72 14.61
C THR A 425 -0.83 15.51 13.16
N VAL A 426 -1.70 14.86 12.38
CA VAL A 426 -1.54 14.72 10.93
C VAL A 426 -1.57 16.09 10.24
N GLU A 427 -2.50 16.96 10.64
CA GLU A 427 -2.61 18.30 10.11
C GLU A 427 -1.35 19.13 10.38
N SER A 428 -0.83 19.08 11.61
CA SER A 428 0.42 19.74 11.98
C SER A 428 1.61 19.22 11.17
N PHE A 429 1.71 17.90 10.98
CA PHE A 429 2.77 17.30 10.18
C PHE A 429 2.70 17.71 8.71
N CYS A 430 1.52 17.67 8.09
CA CYS A 430 1.35 18.06 6.68
C CYS A 430 1.67 19.55 6.44
N ASN A 431 1.49 20.39 7.43
CA ASN A 431 1.73 21.84 7.33
C ASN A 431 3.14 22.26 7.80
N ASP A 432 3.97 21.33 8.26
CA ASP A 432 5.30 21.63 8.77
C ASP A 432 6.23 22.15 7.66
N PRO A 433 6.74 23.40 7.79
CA PRO A 433 7.59 23.99 6.75
C PRO A 433 8.93 23.29 6.55
N ARG A 434 9.39 22.50 7.54
CA ARG A 434 10.68 21.77 7.47
C ARG A 434 10.68 20.69 6.39
N HIS A 435 9.51 20.15 6.08
CA HIS A 435 9.35 19.03 5.15
C HIS A 435 8.79 19.44 3.78
N LYS A 436 8.73 20.75 3.48
CA LYS A 436 8.21 21.23 2.20
C LYS A 436 9.05 20.75 1.01
N SER A 437 8.38 20.71 -0.13
CA SER A 437 9.01 20.44 -1.42
C SER A 437 10.22 21.36 -1.64
N PRO A 438 11.38 20.80 -2.05
CA PRO A 438 12.57 21.61 -2.26
C PRO A 438 12.36 22.52 -3.49
N ASP A 439 12.85 23.76 -3.41
CA ASP A 439 13.05 24.61 -4.56
C ASP A 439 14.26 24.13 -5.40
N GLU A 440 14.47 24.76 -6.54
CA GLU A 440 15.53 24.40 -7.49
C GLU A 440 16.93 24.52 -6.84
N LYS A 441 17.17 25.57 -6.05
CA LYS A 441 18.44 25.78 -5.34
C LYS A 441 18.72 24.67 -4.31
N ARG A 442 17.70 24.29 -3.55
CA ARG A 442 17.82 23.21 -2.57
C ARG A 442 18.07 21.86 -3.27
N LEU A 443 17.41 21.62 -4.40
CA LEU A 443 17.65 20.43 -5.20
C LEU A 443 19.09 20.37 -5.72
N GLU A 444 19.63 21.47 -6.29
CA GLU A 444 21.03 21.55 -6.73
C GLU A 444 22.01 21.32 -5.58
N GLN A 445 21.74 21.87 -4.40
CA GLN A 445 22.56 21.63 -3.21
C GLN A 445 22.56 20.16 -2.81
N MET A 446 21.40 19.50 -2.79
CA MET A 446 21.26 18.07 -2.48
C MET A 446 22.04 17.22 -3.49
N GLN A 447 21.93 17.51 -4.77
CA GLN A 447 22.65 16.81 -5.84
C GLN A 447 24.17 16.99 -5.70
N ARG A 448 24.62 18.22 -5.44
CA ARG A 448 26.04 18.52 -5.20
C ARG A 448 26.59 17.78 -3.96
N GLN A 449 25.84 17.77 -2.86
CA GLN A 449 26.22 17.04 -1.65
C GLN A 449 26.32 15.55 -1.91
N PHE A 450 25.37 14.99 -2.63
CA PHE A 450 25.40 13.58 -3.02
C PHE A 450 26.61 13.24 -3.88
N LEU A 451 26.90 14.06 -4.90
CA LEU A 451 28.08 13.89 -5.75
C LEU A 451 29.38 13.93 -4.95
N LEU A 452 29.54 14.95 -4.09
CA LEU A 452 30.73 15.06 -3.23
C LEU A 452 30.90 13.87 -2.29
N ARG A 453 29.79 13.37 -1.74
CA ARG A 453 29.80 12.18 -0.88
C ARG A 453 30.18 10.93 -1.67
N THR A 454 29.61 10.74 -2.85
CA THR A 454 29.92 9.63 -3.75
C THR A 454 31.40 9.63 -4.14
N VAL A 455 31.95 10.80 -4.45
CA VAL A 455 33.40 10.94 -4.74
C VAL A 455 34.22 10.61 -3.50
N ALA A 456 33.86 11.13 -2.33
CA ALA A 456 34.55 10.83 -1.07
C ALA A 456 34.56 9.34 -0.73
N ASP A 457 33.42 8.65 -0.98
CA ASP A 457 33.28 7.21 -0.74
C ASP A 457 34.20 6.38 -1.65
N LEU A 458 34.48 6.83 -2.89
CA LEU A 458 35.44 6.18 -3.79
C LEU A 458 36.86 6.18 -3.22
N PHE A 459 37.23 7.19 -2.42
CA PHE A 459 38.50 7.29 -1.75
C PHE A 459 38.50 6.79 -0.30
N SER A 460 37.35 6.21 0.13
CA SER A 460 37.22 5.65 1.47
C SER A 460 37.81 4.24 1.53
N PHE A 461 38.94 4.09 2.20
CA PHE A 461 39.59 2.79 2.45
C PHE A 461 39.04 2.07 3.69
N MET A 462 37.91 2.51 4.23
CA MET A 462 37.26 1.90 5.43
C MET A 462 37.02 0.40 5.26
N HIS A 463 36.64 -0.05 4.07
CA HIS A 463 36.44 -1.49 3.80
C HIS A 463 37.73 -2.31 3.90
N LEU A 464 38.85 -1.74 3.46
CA LEU A 464 40.15 -2.37 3.63
C LEU A 464 40.55 -2.44 5.12
N ARG A 465 40.28 -1.37 5.87
CA ARG A 465 40.55 -1.31 7.33
C ARG A 465 39.73 -2.35 8.09
N TYR A 466 38.48 -2.56 7.75
CA TYR A 466 37.66 -3.63 8.36
C TYR A 466 38.17 -5.02 7.98
N GLY A 467 38.56 -5.24 6.73
CA GLY A 467 39.19 -6.48 6.29
C GLY A 467 40.49 -6.79 7.02
N PHE A 468 41.35 -5.78 7.23
CA PHE A 468 42.58 -5.92 8.02
C PHE A 468 42.28 -6.25 9.50
N ASN A 469 41.31 -5.58 10.12
CA ASN A 469 40.94 -5.85 11.51
C ASN A 469 40.33 -7.27 11.68
N ASP A 470 39.61 -7.77 10.70
CA ASP A 470 39.08 -9.14 10.71
C ASP A 470 40.20 -10.17 10.50
N LEU A 471 41.16 -9.87 9.65
CA LEU A 471 42.36 -10.70 9.46
C LEU A 471 43.21 -10.77 10.76
N GLU A 472 43.41 -9.64 11.41
CA GLU A 472 44.12 -9.55 12.67
C GLU A 472 43.44 -10.33 13.80
N ARG A 473 42.10 -10.34 13.83
CA ARG A 473 41.29 -11.17 14.75
C ARG A 473 41.42 -12.67 14.48
N LEU A 474 41.58 -13.06 13.21
CA LEU A 474 41.75 -14.47 12.84
C LEU A 474 43.19 -14.97 13.08
N LEU A 475 44.15 -14.08 13.15
CA LEU A 475 45.56 -14.40 13.42
C LEU A 475 45.92 -14.39 14.92
N ARG A 476 45.05 -13.84 15.76
CA ARG A 476 45.10 -13.94 17.22
C ARG A 476 44.29 -15.13 17.71
#